data_452e069e5ffd0753dce67a9e6002dea3
#
_entry.id   452e069e5ffd0753dce67a9e6002dea3
#
_cell.length_a   1.000
_cell.length_b   1.000
_cell.length_c   1.000
_cell.angle_alpha   90.00
_cell.angle_beta   90.00
_cell.angle_gamma   90.00
#
_symmetry.space_group_name_H-M   'P 1'
#
loop_
_entity.id
_entity.type
_entity.pdbx_description
1 polymer ?
#
loop_
_entity_poly.entity_id
_entity_poly.type
_entity_poly.pdbx_seq_one_letter_code
_entity_poly.pdbx_strand_id
1 'polypeptide(L)'
;MTTTLLDGGEGHRYEEHAGDWGGLPPGASLREIADVVVDPHGRVHVLTRGEHGILVFEQDGEFLYAWGEGIFQRPHGATLGGDGTLWCVDDDGHGIYQCSLDGKVLRTIGTPGQAAAAMSGKPFNKPTKLAVHPDTGDLFITDGYGNA
;
A
#
# COMPACT_ATOMS: atom_id res chain seq x y z
N MET A 1 22.42 -6.24 15.06
CA MET A 1 21.80 -6.52 13.74
C MET A 1 22.87 -7.14 12.85
N THR A 2 22.60 -8.27 12.24
CA THR A 2 23.51 -8.87 11.26
C THR A 2 23.06 -8.38 9.90
N THR A 3 23.86 -7.57 9.25
CA THR A 3 23.59 -7.09 7.89
C THR A 3 24.34 -7.98 6.91
N THR A 4 23.64 -8.53 5.95
CA THR A 4 24.23 -9.27 4.82
C THR A 4 24.20 -8.37 3.59
N LEU A 5 25.37 -8.05 3.05
CA LEU A 5 25.46 -7.35 1.75
C LEU A 5 25.31 -8.37 0.63
N LEU A 6 24.31 -8.18 -0.21
CA LEU A 6 24.08 -8.96 -1.43
C LEU A 6 24.58 -8.17 -2.62
N ASP A 7 25.42 -8.78 -3.47
CA ASP A 7 25.87 -8.19 -4.72
C ASP A 7 24.74 -8.31 -5.77
N GLY A 8 24.20 -7.18 -6.19
CA GLY A 8 23.16 -7.10 -7.22
C GLY A 8 23.69 -7.03 -8.65
N GLY A 9 25.02 -7.09 -8.84
CA GLY A 9 25.65 -6.86 -10.14
C GLY A 9 25.58 -5.38 -10.58
N GLU A 10 26.40 -5.01 -11.58
CA GLU A 10 26.44 -3.66 -12.18
C GLU A 10 26.54 -2.48 -11.18
N GLY A 11 27.16 -2.71 -10.00
CA GLY A 11 27.35 -1.69 -8.97
C GLY A 11 26.14 -1.50 -8.04
N HIS A 12 25.08 -2.26 -8.19
CA HIS A 12 23.95 -2.29 -7.24
C HIS A 12 24.32 -3.14 -6.02
N ARG A 13 23.98 -2.61 -4.85
CA ARG A 13 24.14 -3.32 -3.58
C ARG A 13 22.79 -3.41 -2.91
N TYR A 14 22.50 -4.59 -2.38
CA TYR A 14 21.33 -4.84 -1.53
C TYR A 14 21.83 -5.14 -0.12
N GLU A 15 21.17 -4.58 0.84
CA GLU A 15 21.43 -4.82 2.24
C GLU A 15 20.26 -5.60 2.83
N GLU A 16 20.51 -6.83 3.25
CA GLU A 16 19.53 -7.63 3.97
C GLU A 16 19.68 -7.36 5.47
N HIS A 17 18.66 -6.78 6.06
CA HIS A 17 18.56 -6.62 7.50
C HIS A 17 17.93 -7.87 8.10
N ALA A 18 18.78 -8.86 8.44
CA ALA A 18 18.31 -10.06 9.13
C ALA A 18 18.05 -9.74 10.61
N GLY A 19 16.86 -10.00 11.10
CA GLY A 19 16.47 -9.87 12.50
C GLY A 19 15.30 -8.92 12.74
N ASP A 20 15.41 -8.05 13.72
CA ASP A 20 14.31 -7.35 14.37
C ASP A 20 13.75 -6.12 13.63
N TRP A 21 13.93 -6.00 12.31
CA TRP A 21 13.27 -4.93 11.57
C TRP A 21 11.75 -5.11 11.60
N GLY A 22 11.02 -4.06 11.94
CA GLY A 22 9.56 -4.11 12.04
C GLY A 22 9.08 -4.63 13.40
N GLY A 23 9.75 -4.23 14.46
CA GLY A 23 9.33 -4.50 15.85
C GLY A 23 7.91 -4.02 16.11
N LEU A 24 6.95 -4.95 16.18
CA LEU A 24 5.54 -4.64 16.35
C LEU A 24 5.14 -4.52 17.81
N PRO A 25 4.17 -3.66 18.14
CA PRO A 25 3.56 -3.66 19.46
C PRO A 25 2.82 -4.99 19.71
N PRO A 26 2.62 -5.35 20.99
CA PRO A 26 1.88 -6.56 21.35
C PRO A 26 0.49 -6.60 20.68
N GLY A 27 0.18 -7.71 20.02
CA GLY A 27 -1.09 -7.92 19.33
C GLY A 27 -1.12 -7.50 17.85
N ALA A 28 -0.16 -6.73 17.37
CA ALA A 28 -0.03 -6.44 15.95
C ALA A 28 0.71 -7.56 15.20
N SER A 29 0.42 -7.73 13.93
CA SER A 29 1.09 -8.73 13.09
C SER A 29 1.29 -8.24 11.67
N LEU A 30 2.42 -8.58 11.06
CA LEU A 30 2.67 -8.43 9.63
C LEU A 30 2.05 -9.62 8.89
N ARG A 31 0.71 -9.64 8.78
CA ARG A 31 0.00 -10.69 8.04
C ARG A 31 -0.21 -10.26 6.59
N GLU A 32 0.17 -11.15 5.67
CA GLU A 32 -0.10 -10.98 4.24
C GLU A 32 0.24 -9.58 3.74
N ILE A 33 1.52 -9.23 3.80
CA ILE A 33 1.99 -7.94 3.28
C ILE A 33 1.67 -7.87 1.79
N ALA A 34 0.91 -6.86 1.40
CA ALA A 34 0.46 -6.67 0.04
C ALA A 34 1.36 -5.69 -0.74
N ASP A 35 1.86 -4.67 -0.07
CA ASP A 35 2.71 -3.65 -0.70
C ASP A 35 3.52 -2.86 0.34
N VAL A 36 4.48 -2.09 -0.14
CA VAL A 36 5.29 -1.19 0.68
C VAL A 36 5.55 0.12 -0.05
N VAL A 37 5.48 1.24 0.67
CA VAL A 37 5.77 2.58 0.13
C VAL A 37 6.67 3.32 1.11
N VAL A 38 7.66 4.03 0.58
CA VAL A 38 8.48 4.96 1.36
C VAL A 38 8.01 6.38 1.11
N ASP A 39 7.70 7.13 2.17
CA ASP A 39 7.25 8.50 2.07
C ASP A 39 8.42 9.49 1.93
N PRO A 40 8.18 10.78 1.60
CA PRO A 40 9.24 11.78 1.44
C PRO A 40 10.04 12.06 2.72
N HIS A 41 9.58 11.60 3.88
CA HIS A 41 10.28 11.72 5.16
C HIS A 41 11.15 10.49 5.48
N GLY A 42 11.14 9.48 4.59
CA GLY A 42 11.87 8.22 4.77
C GLY A 42 11.11 7.16 5.58
N ARG A 43 9.86 7.42 5.97
CA ARG A 43 9.06 6.44 6.72
C ARG A 43 8.53 5.36 5.79
N VAL A 44 8.48 4.14 6.29
CA VAL A 44 8.07 2.96 5.55
C VAL A 44 6.62 2.62 5.91
N HIS A 45 5.73 2.75 4.94
CA HIS A 45 4.32 2.38 5.05
C HIS A 45 4.12 0.97 4.49
N VAL A 46 3.75 0.03 5.35
CA VAL A 46 3.55 -1.38 5.00
C VAL A 46 2.06 -1.67 4.90
N LEU A 47 1.60 -1.96 3.69
CA LEU A 47 0.22 -2.33 3.44
C LEU A 47 0.01 -3.81 3.77
N THR A 48 -0.86 -4.10 4.73
CA THR A 48 -1.12 -5.46 5.20
C THR A 48 -2.61 -5.79 5.14
N ARG A 49 -2.93 -7.07 5.08
CA ARG A 49 -4.30 -7.57 5.24
C ARG A 49 -4.64 -7.90 6.70
N GLY A 50 -3.83 -7.39 7.62
CA GLY A 50 -4.09 -7.42 9.05
C GLY A 50 -5.14 -6.41 9.49
N GLU A 51 -5.37 -6.34 10.79
CA GLU A 51 -6.44 -5.54 11.42
C GLU A 51 -6.36 -4.05 11.09
N HIS A 52 -5.16 -3.49 11.01
CA HIS A 52 -4.97 -2.05 10.83
C HIS A 52 -4.84 -1.60 9.37
N GLY A 53 -4.62 -2.51 8.42
CA GLY A 53 -4.43 -2.17 7.01
C GLY A 53 -3.07 -1.56 6.68
N ILE A 54 -2.64 -0.50 7.35
CA ILE A 54 -1.31 0.12 7.16
C ILE A 54 -0.57 0.25 8.49
N LEU A 55 0.68 -0.22 8.49
CA LEU A 55 1.64 -0.06 9.58
C LEU A 55 2.75 0.88 9.11
N VAL A 56 3.14 1.82 9.95
CA VAL A 56 4.13 2.84 9.62
C VAL A 56 5.34 2.70 10.53
N PHE A 57 6.51 2.69 9.93
CA PHE A 57 7.80 2.51 10.60
C PHE A 57 8.79 3.61 10.21
N GLU A 58 9.74 3.88 11.09
CA GLU A 58 10.98 4.55 10.71
C GLU A 58 11.82 3.64 9.81
N GLN A 59 12.81 4.20 9.13
CA GLN A 59 13.68 3.46 8.21
C GLN A 59 14.45 2.32 8.90
N ASP A 60 14.75 2.46 10.18
CA ASP A 60 15.45 1.44 10.99
C ASP A 60 14.53 0.33 11.52
N GLY A 61 13.21 0.44 11.27
CA GLY A 61 12.20 -0.52 11.66
C GLY A 61 11.50 -0.21 12.99
N GLU A 62 11.74 0.95 13.61
CA GLU A 62 10.95 1.39 14.76
C GLU A 62 9.50 1.61 14.35
N PHE A 63 8.57 0.96 15.04
CA PHE A 63 7.14 1.13 14.79
C PHE A 63 6.67 2.50 15.30
N LEU A 64 5.99 3.26 14.44
CA LEU A 64 5.47 4.57 14.77
C LEU A 64 3.99 4.54 15.11
N TYR A 65 3.18 4.09 14.16
CA TYR A 65 1.71 4.03 14.29
C TYR A 65 1.11 3.13 13.22
N ALA A 66 -0.19 2.86 13.38
CA ALA A 66 -0.98 2.13 12.41
C ALA A 66 -2.28 2.88 12.11
N TRP A 67 -2.87 2.60 10.94
CA TRP A 67 -4.15 3.16 10.54
C TRP A 67 -4.83 2.30 9.49
N GLY A 68 -6.06 2.63 9.12
CA GLY A 68 -6.80 1.94 8.06
C GLY A 68 -7.80 0.91 8.58
N GLU A 69 -7.95 0.79 9.92
CA GLU A 69 -8.98 -0.06 10.51
C GLU A 69 -10.37 0.33 10.00
N GLY A 70 -11.11 -0.65 9.47
CA GLY A 70 -12.44 -0.45 8.91
C GLY A 70 -12.51 0.29 7.58
N ILE A 71 -11.39 0.74 7.00
CA ILE A 71 -11.34 1.38 5.68
C ILE A 71 -11.32 0.32 4.58
N PHE A 72 -10.46 -0.68 4.71
CA PHE A 72 -10.21 -1.68 3.68
C PHE A 72 -10.90 -3.02 4.00
N GLN A 73 -11.37 -3.70 2.96
CA GLN A 73 -11.81 -5.10 3.04
C GLN A 73 -10.64 -6.06 2.76
N ARG A 74 -9.89 -5.80 1.68
CA ARG A 74 -8.70 -6.56 1.31
C ARG A 74 -7.74 -5.66 0.54
N PRO A 75 -6.89 -4.92 1.24
CA PRO A 75 -5.96 -4.02 0.58
C PRO A 75 -4.99 -4.80 -0.30
N HIS A 76 -4.69 -4.27 -1.51
CA HIS A 76 -3.88 -4.96 -2.50
C HIS A 76 -2.68 -4.15 -2.98
N GLY A 77 -2.79 -2.86 -3.12
CA GLY A 77 -1.70 -2.01 -3.61
C GLY A 77 -1.70 -0.62 -2.99
N ALA A 78 -0.53 -0.05 -2.85
CA ALA A 78 -0.34 1.33 -2.42
C ALA A 78 0.61 2.08 -3.36
N THR A 79 0.40 3.38 -3.56
CA THR A 79 1.27 4.22 -4.40
C THR A 79 1.31 5.63 -3.81
N LEU A 80 2.51 6.18 -3.67
CA LEU A 80 2.68 7.57 -3.26
C LEU A 80 2.40 8.48 -4.45
N GLY A 81 1.50 9.44 -4.26
CA GLY A 81 1.24 10.51 -5.21
C GLY A 81 2.32 11.59 -5.15
N GLY A 82 2.52 12.32 -6.23
CA GLY A 82 3.44 13.46 -6.28
C GLY A 82 3.04 14.62 -5.36
N ASP A 83 1.80 14.61 -4.88
CA ASP A 83 1.24 15.55 -3.90
C ASP A 83 1.50 15.12 -2.43
N GLY A 84 2.23 14.02 -2.21
CA GLY A 84 2.54 13.49 -0.90
C GLY A 84 1.39 12.71 -0.25
N THR A 85 0.33 12.40 -1.00
CA THR A 85 -0.77 11.54 -0.53
C THR A 85 -0.53 10.08 -0.87
N LEU A 86 -1.16 9.17 -0.13
CA LEU A 86 -1.08 7.74 -0.37
C LEU A 86 -2.36 7.26 -1.07
N TRP A 87 -2.20 6.64 -2.23
CA TRP A 87 -3.26 5.98 -2.94
C TRP A 87 -3.28 4.50 -2.58
N CYS A 88 -4.37 4.03 -1.99
CA CYS A 88 -4.57 2.65 -1.59
C CYS A 88 -5.64 1.99 -2.45
N VAL A 89 -5.37 0.78 -2.91
CA VAL A 89 -6.27 -0.03 -3.72
C VAL A 89 -6.80 -1.17 -2.87
N ASP A 90 -8.13 -1.32 -2.84
CA ASP A 90 -8.82 -2.38 -2.13
C ASP A 90 -9.56 -3.29 -3.14
N ASP A 91 -9.05 -4.51 -3.33
CA ASP A 91 -9.56 -5.39 -4.37
C ASP A 91 -10.95 -5.97 -4.03
N ASP A 92 -11.17 -6.48 -2.84
CA ASP A 92 -12.48 -6.99 -2.42
C ASP A 92 -13.44 -5.86 -2.02
N GLY A 93 -12.91 -4.70 -1.65
CA GLY A 93 -13.67 -3.48 -1.44
C GLY A 93 -14.08 -2.76 -2.73
N HIS A 94 -13.56 -3.19 -3.90
CA HIS A 94 -13.86 -2.61 -5.21
C HIS A 94 -13.66 -1.09 -5.28
N GLY A 95 -12.68 -0.57 -4.56
CA GLY A 95 -12.46 0.86 -4.39
C GLY A 95 -11.00 1.26 -4.35
N ILE A 96 -10.79 2.54 -4.60
CA ILE A 96 -9.50 3.19 -4.47
C ILE A 96 -9.65 4.40 -3.56
N TYR A 97 -8.73 4.54 -2.62
CA TYR A 97 -8.75 5.58 -1.61
C TYR A 97 -7.49 6.45 -1.73
N GLN A 98 -7.67 7.76 -1.85
CA GLN A 98 -6.61 8.71 -1.62
C GLN A 98 -6.62 9.10 -0.15
N CYS A 99 -5.51 8.90 0.53
CA CYS A 99 -5.39 9.14 1.96
C CYS A 99 -4.22 10.09 2.25
N SER A 100 -4.34 10.87 3.33
CA SER A 100 -3.16 11.48 3.92
C SER A 100 -2.27 10.40 4.56
N LEU A 101 -1.01 10.73 4.83
CA LEU A 101 -0.06 9.77 5.40
C LEU A 101 -0.43 9.31 6.82
N ASP A 102 -1.28 10.07 7.52
CA ASP A 102 -1.85 9.74 8.82
C ASP A 102 -3.20 9.02 8.77
N GLY A 103 -3.68 8.66 7.57
CA GLY A 103 -4.83 7.78 7.38
C GLY A 103 -6.18 8.45 7.17
N LYS A 104 -6.23 9.77 7.01
CA LYS A 104 -7.50 10.44 6.67
C LYS A 104 -7.84 10.18 5.19
N VAL A 105 -9.00 9.60 4.91
CA VAL A 105 -9.52 9.46 3.55
C VAL A 105 -9.88 10.84 2.99
N LEU A 106 -9.23 11.23 1.92
CA LEU A 106 -9.41 12.52 1.22
C LEU A 106 -10.36 12.37 0.03
N ARG A 107 -10.27 11.23 -0.66
CA ARG A 107 -11.06 10.93 -1.85
C ARG A 107 -11.27 9.43 -2.00
N THR A 108 -12.41 9.05 -2.56
CA THR A 108 -12.72 7.66 -2.94
C THR A 108 -13.10 7.61 -4.40
N ILE A 109 -12.63 6.60 -5.13
CA ILE A 109 -12.99 6.31 -6.51
C ILE A 109 -13.58 4.89 -6.55
N GLY A 110 -14.65 4.71 -7.32
CA GLY A 110 -15.47 3.51 -7.31
C GLY A 110 -16.60 3.58 -6.28
N THR A 111 -17.27 2.47 -6.07
CA THR A 111 -18.32 2.34 -5.05
C THR A 111 -17.91 1.26 -4.07
N PRO A 112 -17.38 1.62 -2.90
CA PRO A 112 -16.89 0.64 -1.93
C PRO A 112 -17.91 -0.45 -1.61
N GLY A 113 -17.48 -1.71 -1.64
CA GLY A 113 -18.31 -2.87 -1.40
C GLY A 113 -19.23 -3.28 -2.57
N GLN A 114 -19.14 -2.61 -3.73
CA GLN A 114 -19.97 -2.92 -4.89
C GLN A 114 -19.11 -3.20 -6.13
N ALA A 115 -19.04 -4.47 -6.52
CA ALA A 115 -18.40 -4.86 -7.78
C ALA A 115 -19.17 -4.33 -8.98
N ALA A 116 -18.49 -3.73 -9.94
CA ALA A 116 -19.05 -3.51 -11.26
C ALA A 116 -19.26 -4.86 -11.98
N ALA A 117 -20.20 -4.92 -12.91
CA ALA A 117 -20.33 -6.11 -13.74
C ALA A 117 -19.07 -6.32 -14.58
N ALA A 118 -18.64 -7.58 -14.70
CA ALA A 118 -17.45 -7.93 -15.47
C ALA A 118 -17.51 -7.33 -16.89
N MET A 119 -16.39 -6.81 -17.36
CA MET A 119 -16.26 -6.18 -18.70
C MET A 119 -17.23 -5.04 -19.00
N SER A 120 -17.83 -4.42 -17.98
CA SER A 120 -18.83 -3.36 -18.16
C SER A 120 -18.23 -2.00 -18.54
N GLY A 121 -16.92 -1.83 -18.44
CA GLY A 121 -16.24 -0.54 -18.57
C GLY A 121 -16.52 0.43 -17.42
N LYS A 122 -17.14 -0.04 -16.34
CA LYS A 122 -17.36 0.74 -15.11
C LYS A 122 -16.34 0.35 -14.06
N PRO A 123 -15.85 1.28 -13.25
CA PRO A 123 -14.97 0.96 -12.15
C PRO A 123 -15.78 0.49 -10.93
N PHE A 124 -15.35 -0.50 -10.18
CA PHE A 124 -14.24 -1.43 -10.37
C PHE A 124 -14.74 -2.83 -10.10
N ASN A 125 -14.01 -3.85 -10.61
CA ASN A 125 -14.25 -5.23 -10.21
C ASN A 125 -12.91 -5.88 -9.83
N LYS A 126 -12.52 -5.72 -8.57
CA LYS A 126 -11.25 -6.14 -7.97
C LYS A 126 -10.03 -5.43 -8.59
N PRO A 127 -9.91 -4.10 -8.43
CA PRO A 127 -8.71 -3.37 -8.81
C PRO A 127 -7.52 -3.84 -7.98
N THR A 128 -6.31 -3.80 -8.56
CA THR A 128 -5.13 -4.38 -7.91
C THR A 128 -4.01 -3.37 -7.64
N LYS A 129 -3.78 -2.45 -8.55
CA LYS A 129 -2.71 -1.45 -8.43
C LYS A 129 -3.08 -0.18 -9.19
N LEU A 130 -2.44 0.92 -8.82
CA LEU A 130 -2.46 2.14 -9.63
C LEU A 130 -1.04 2.73 -9.74
N ALA A 131 -0.86 3.52 -10.78
CA ALA A 131 0.27 4.43 -10.93
C ALA A 131 -0.26 5.84 -11.14
N VAL A 132 0.47 6.83 -10.63
CA VAL A 132 0.18 8.26 -10.82
C VAL A 132 1.19 8.82 -11.82
N HIS A 133 0.70 9.49 -12.88
CA HIS A 133 1.59 10.18 -13.80
C HIS A 133 2.23 11.37 -13.09
N PRO A 134 3.56 11.49 -13.08
CA PRO A 134 4.23 12.49 -12.24
C PRO A 134 3.92 13.94 -12.62
N ASP A 135 3.70 14.22 -13.91
CA ASP A 135 3.49 15.58 -14.39
C ASP A 135 2.02 15.98 -14.47
N THR A 136 1.12 15.03 -14.83
CA THR A 136 -0.30 15.33 -15.06
C THR A 136 -1.20 14.96 -13.89
N GLY A 137 -0.76 14.05 -13.01
CA GLY A 137 -1.58 13.48 -11.94
C GLY A 137 -2.62 12.46 -12.44
N ASP A 138 -2.56 12.06 -13.71
CA ASP A 138 -3.45 11.04 -14.24
C ASP A 138 -3.22 9.70 -13.56
N LEU A 139 -4.30 8.98 -13.30
CA LEU A 139 -4.29 7.68 -12.65
C LEU A 139 -4.41 6.56 -13.69
N PHE A 140 -3.45 5.66 -13.68
CA PHE A 140 -3.48 4.41 -14.47
C PHE A 140 -3.77 3.26 -13.52
N ILE A 141 -4.87 2.56 -13.73
CA ILE A 141 -5.41 1.59 -12.77
C ILE A 141 -5.50 0.23 -13.44
N THR A 142 -5.02 -0.81 -12.76
CA THR A 142 -5.25 -2.20 -13.16
C THR A 142 -6.50 -2.73 -12.45
N ASP A 143 -7.51 -3.12 -13.21
CA ASP A 143 -8.78 -3.65 -12.73
C ASP A 143 -9.03 -5.04 -13.35
N GLY A 144 -8.31 -6.04 -12.84
CA GLY A 144 -8.11 -7.31 -13.53
C GLY A 144 -8.76 -8.53 -12.90
N TYR A 145 -8.77 -8.69 -11.59
CA TYR A 145 -9.19 -9.94 -10.98
C TYR A 145 -10.66 -10.31 -11.19
N GLY A 146 -11.54 -9.35 -11.31
CA GLY A 146 -12.95 -9.57 -11.58
C GLY A 146 -13.37 -9.31 -13.02
N ASN A 147 -12.43 -8.84 -13.86
CA ASN A 147 -12.64 -8.47 -15.27
C ASN A 147 -11.89 -9.38 -16.26
N ALA A 148 -11.36 -10.50 -15.77
CA ALA A 148 -10.66 -11.50 -16.59
C ALA A 148 -11.64 -12.54 -17.15
#